data_3e78b5e1526f170abd2f141198595817
#
_entry.id   3e78b5e1526f170abd2f141198595817
#
_cell.length_a   1.000
_cell.length_b   1.000
_cell.length_c   1.000
_cell.angle_alpha   90.00
_cell.angle_beta   90.00
_cell.angle_gamma   90.00
#
_symmetry.space_group_name_H-M   'P 1'
#
loop_
_entity.id
_entity.type
_entity.pdbx_description
1 polymer ?
#
loop_
_entity_poly.entity_id
_entity_poly.type
_entity_poly.pdbx_seq_one_letter_code
_entity_poly.pdbx_strand_id
1 'polypeptide(L)'
;WYRKEILFYPKENERVLLHFEAAYHTTEVFVNGTSVGVHHGGYTPFSFDITELLTDGKNTLTVCCEGDPRNRLEACGKQSDRYDSYGCLYTRCTGIYAPVWLETVPRTYLKSVKLDPDPDNSRLFLELEFSEAGDKEIRLTSFLNGISAGSAAGKTTLKFLKIAMDIHPLVLWSLDAPTLYDLDITILSQGQTDTVRSYFGMRKIELDNLGLKINGNRIFQRLVLDQGYYADGIYTAPDDGDFRRDILLAKRLGFNGARLHERVFDRRFLYEADRLGYLVWGEY
;
A
#
# COMPACT_ATOMS: atom_id res chain seq x y z
N TRP A 1 23.69 -4.88 7.77
CA TRP A 1 24.05 -4.89 6.37
C TRP A 1 23.50 -6.14 5.67
N TYR A 2 22.90 -5.98 4.49
CA TYR A 2 22.41 -7.03 3.62
C TYR A 2 23.14 -6.95 2.28
N ARG A 3 23.44 -8.10 1.67
CA ARG A 3 23.99 -8.17 0.31
C ARG A 3 23.32 -9.28 -0.47
N LYS A 4 22.87 -8.97 -1.68
CA LYS A 4 22.28 -9.94 -2.60
C LYS A 4 22.80 -9.72 -4.01
N GLU A 5 23.14 -10.80 -4.66
CA GLU A 5 23.43 -10.80 -6.11
C GLU A 5 22.14 -11.14 -6.86
N ILE A 6 21.86 -10.36 -7.88
CA ILE A 6 20.74 -10.58 -8.80
C ILE A 6 21.27 -10.69 -10.23
N LEU A 7 20.61 -11.52 -11.02
CA LEU A 7 20.84 -11.58 -12.47
C LEU A 7 19.75 -10.76 -13.15
N PHE A 8 20.14 -9.71 -13.85
CA PHE A 8 19.21 -8.79 -14.50
C PHE A 8 19.73 -8.33 -15.85
N TYR A 9 18.82 -8.09 -16.78
CA TYR A 9 19.12 -7.60 -18.14
C TYR A 9 18.17 -6.42 -18.42
N PRO A 10 18.60 -5.17 -18.18
CA PRO A 10 17.79 -3.98 -18.45
C PRO A 10 17.38 -3.91 -19.92
N LYS A 11 16.14 -3.49 -20.17
CA LYS A 11 15.68 -3.24 -21.55
C LYS A 11 15.57 -1.74 -21.80
N GLU A 12 15.80 -1.34 -23.05
CA GLU A 12 15.56 0.04 -23.46
C GLU A 12 14.11 0.46 -23.19
N ASN A 13 13.94 1.71 -22.76
CA ASN A 13 12.65 2.31 -22.46
C ASN A 13 11.86 1.69 -21.27
N GLU A 14 12.51 0.85 -20.47
CA GLU A 14 11.97 0.39 -19.19
C GLU A 14 12.69 1.06 -18.02
N ARG A 15 12.03 1.15 -16.89
CA ARG A 15 12.61 1.49 -15.59
C ARG A 15 12.52 0.31 -14.65
N VAL A 16 13.46 0.24 -13.73
CA VAL A 16 13.51 -0.79 -12.69
C VAL A 16 13.42 -0.12 -11.34
N LEU A 17 12.35 -0.40 -10.63
CA LEU A 17 12.08 0.12 -9.30
C LEU A 17 12.39 -0.96 -8.26
N LEU A 18 13.16 -0.61 -7.26
CA LEU A 18 13.41 -1.45 -6.09
C LEU A 18 12.52 -0.97 -4.95
N HIS A 19 11.57 -1.81 -4.56
CA HIS A 19 10.56 -1.52 -3.55
C HIS A 19 10.89 -2.18 -2.23
N PHE A 20 10.60 -1.46 -1.15
CA PHE A 20 10.60 -1.94 0.23
C PHE A 20 9.23 -1.67 0.84
N GLU A 21 8.58 -2.67 1.42
CA GLU A 21 7.35 -2.41 2.18
C GLU A 21 7.65 -1.74 3.53
N ALA A 22 8.73 -2.13 4.19
CA ALA A 22 9.27 -1.42 5.34
C ALA A 22 10.67 -1.92 5.70
N ALA A 23 11.46 -1.06 6.31
CA ALA A 23 12.73 -1.40 6.95
C ALA A 23 13.01 -0.42 8.09
N TYR A 24 13.44 -0.89 9.26
CA TYR A 24 13.66 -0.05 10.44
C TYR A 24 15.13 0.29 10.61
N HIS A 25 15.54 1.54 10.74
CA HIS A 25 14.80 2.81 10.65
C HIS A 25 15.34 3.66 9.47
N THR A 26 16.65 3.94 9.47
CA THR A 26 17.35 4.62 8.38
C THR A 26 17.91 3.57 7.43
N THR A 27 17.51 3.63 6.17
CA THR A 27 17.87 2.61 5.17
C THR A 27 18.58 3.25 4.00
N GLU A 28 19.86 2.93 3.81
CA GLU A 28 20.63 3.33 2.65
C GLU A 28 20.82 2.15 1.69
N VAL A 29 20.56 2.38 0.41
CA VAL A 29 20.59 1.36 -0.63
C VAL A 29 21.70 1.64 -1.63
N PHE A 30 22.43 0.59 -2.00
CA PHE A 30 23.51 0.63 -2.99
C PHE A 30 23.25 -0.40 -4.08
N VAL A 31 23.52 0.00 -5.31
CA VAL A 31 23.56 -0.88 -6.48
C VAL A 31 24.94 -0.83 -7.10
N ASN A 32 25.58 -1.98 -7.24
CA ASN A 32 26.95 -2.11 -7.78
C ASN A 32 27.96 -1.19 -7.07
N GLY A 33 27.77 -0.95 -5.76
CA GLY A 33 28.63 -0.10 -4.92
C GLY A 33 28.30 1.39 -4.98
N THR A 34 27.34 1.82 -5.79
CA THR A 34 26.89 3.22 -5.88
C THR A 34 25.64 3.42 -5.04
N SER A 35 25.61 4.43 -4.15
CA SER A 35 24.44 4.79 -3.36
C SER A 35 23.30 5.29 -4.25
N VAL A 36 22.11 4.72 -4.04
CA VAL A 36 20.88 5.10 -4.75
C VAL A 36 20.14 6.19 -3.98
N GLY A 37 20.22 6.15 -2.66
CA GLY A 37 19.57 7.09 -1.76
C GLY A 37 19.35 6.52 -0.37
N VAL A 38 18.76 7.36 0.48
CA VAL A 38 18.48 7.06 1.89
C VAL A 38 17.00 7.29 2.15
N HIS A 39 16.38 6.36 2.87
CA HIS A 39 15.04 6.49 3.43
C HIS A 39 15.12 6.61 4.96
N HIS A 40 14.28 7.47 5.53
CA HIS A 40 14.11 7.61 6.97
C HIS A 40 12.68 7.28 7.37
N GLY A 41 12.52 6.42 8.35
CA GLY A 41 11.23 5.95 8.85
C GLY A 41 11.11 4.43 8.83
N GLY A 42 10.49 3.87 9.86
CA GLY A 42 10.49 2.42 10.08
C GLY A 42 9.25 1.67 9.58
N TYR A 43 8.19 2.39 9.11
CA TYR A 43 6.87 1.76 8.95
C TYR A 43 6.18 2.05 7.62
N THR A 44 6.77 2.88 6.78
CA THR A 44 6.17 3.27 5.49
C THR A 44 6.88 2.62 4.32
N PRO A 45 6.15 2.21 3.27
CA PRO A 45 6.76 1.77 2.02
C PRO A 45 7.58 2.87 1.36
N PHE A 46 8.66 2.47 0.69
CA PHE A 46 9.49 3.34 -0.12
C PHE A 46 10.09 2.61 -1.32
N SER A 47 10.54 3.35 -2.32
CA SER A 47 11.14 2.80 -3.52
C SER A 47 12.25 3.68 -4.09
N PHE A 48 13.17 3.05 -4.81
CA PHE A 48 14.23 3.71 -5.56
C PHE A 48 14.19 3.28 -7.03
N ASP A 49 14.35 4.22 -7.94
CA ASP A 49 14.62 3.94 -9.34
C ASP A 49 16.12 3.58 -9.46
N ILE A 50 16.41 2.34 -9.82
CA ILE A 50 17.77 1.81 -9.91
C ILE A 50 18.22 1.58 -11.36
N THR A 51 17.43 2.00 -12.34
CA THR A 51 17.60 1.72 -13.76
C THR A 51 19.03 2.01 -14.25
N GLU A 52 19.52 3.21 -13.99
CA GLU A 52 20.80 3.69 -14.51
C GLU A 52 22.04 3.03 -13.85
N LEU A 53 21.84 2.29 -12.76
CA LEU A 53 22.92 1.61 -12.04
C LEU A 53 22.99 0.13 -12.33
N LEU A 54 22.01 -0.41 -13.04
CA LEU A 54 22.00 -1.82 -13.46
C LEU A 54 22.85 -2.02 -14.73
N THR A 55 23.56 -3.12 -14.76
CA THR A 55 24.32 -3.59 -15.91
C THR A 55 23.80 -4.95 -16.38
N ASP A 56 24.07 -5.31 -17.62
CA ASP A 56 23.73 -6.63 -18.13
C ASP A 56 24.39 -7.73 -17.31
N GLY A 57 23.59 -8.70 -16.88
CA GLY A 57 24.03 -9.87 -16.14
C GLY A 57 24.01 -9.68 -14.63
N LYS A 58 25.15 -9.84 -13.97
CA LYS A 58 25.26 -9.91 -12.51
C LYS A 58 25.33 -8.51 -11.90
N ASN A 59 24.39 -8.22 -11.01
CA ASN A 59 24.35 -6.98 -10.25
C ASN A 59 24.33 -7.28 -8.73
N THR A 60 24.90 -6.39 -7.94
CA THR A 60 24.94 -6.50 -6.48
C THR A 60 24.07 -5.44 -5.85
N LEU A 61 23.09 -5.85 -5.06
CA LEU A 61 22.31 -4.99 -4.17
C LEU A 61 22.92 -5.06 -2.77
N THR A 62 23.18 -3.92 -2.17
CA THR A 62 23.62 -3.82 -0.77
C THR A 62 22.70 -2.84 -0.04
N VAL A 63 22.29 -3.19 1.18
CA VAL A 63 21.41 -2.36 1.99
C VAL A 63 22.01 -2.23 3.38
N CYS A 64 22.16 -1.00 3.85
CA CYS A 64 22.51 -0.67 5.21
C CYS A 64 21.27 -0.19 5.94
N CYS A 65 20.95 -0.80 7.08
CA CYS A 65 19.89 -0.33 7.95
C CYS A 65 20.47 0.02 9.32
N GLU A 66 20.11 1.18 9.82
CA GLU A 66 20.47 1.66 11.16
C GLU A 66 19.19 2.08 11.90
N GLY A 67 19.06 1.68 13.16
CA GLY A 67 17.93 2.07 14.01
C GLY A 67 18.23 1.82 15.47
N ASP A 68 17.81 2.74 16.32
CA ASP A 68 17.92 2.61 17.78
C ASP A 68 16.58 2.95 18.46
N PRO A 69 15.80 1.96 18.92
CA PRO A 69 14.54 2.21 19.63
C PRO A 69 14.68 3.03 20.93
N ARG A 70 15.91 3.27 21.40
CA ARG A 70 16.19 4.14 22.56
C ARG A 70 16.34 5.62 22.16
N ASN A 71 16.52 5.88 20.88
CA ASN A 71 16.56 7.22 20.34
C ASN A 71 15.13 7.78 20.27
N ARG A 72 14.82 8.72 21.15
CA ARG A 72 13.49 9.34 21.23
C ARG A 72 13.10 10.21 20.02
N LEU A 73 14.02 10.43 19.09
CA LEU A 73 13.75 11.11 17.82
C LEU A 73 13.32 10.15 16.73
N GLU A 74 13.42 8.84 16.95
CA GLU A 74 12.94 7.81 16.05
C GLU A 74 11.57 7.30 16.49
N ALA A 75 10.62 7.21 15.56
CA ALA A 75 9.33 6.59 15.81
C ALA A 75 9.52 5.09 15.99
N CYS A 76 9.42 4.58 17.21
CA CYS A 76 9.67 3.18 17.54
C CYS A 76 8.40 2.34 17.79
N GLY A 77 7.21 3.00 17.87
CA GLY A 77 5.98 2.30 18.24
C GLY A 77 6.13 1.56 19.56
N LYS A 78 5.70 0.31 19.63
CA LYS A 78 5.79 -0.55 20.81
C LYS A 78 7.09 -1.36 20.90
N GLN A 79 8.15 -0.97 20.21
CA GLN A 79 9.45 -1.62 20.37
C GLN A 79 10.06 -1.31 21.73
N SER A 80 10.63 -2.34 22.38
CA SER A 80 11.32 -2.20 23.67
C SER A 80 12.63 -1.42 23.49
N ASP A 81 12.91 -0.51 24.43
CA ASP A 81 14.20 0.15 24.57
C ASP A 81 15.22 -0.73 25.33
N ARG A 82 14.81 -1.91 25.80
CA ARG A 82 15.61 -2.93 26.49
C ARG A 82 15.83 -4.13 25.60
N TYR A 83 16.73 -5.01 26.00
CA TYR A 83 16.94 -6.28 25.30
C TYR A 83 15.69 -7.15 25.30
N ASP A 84 15.00 -7.21 26.45
CA ASP A 84 13.79 -8.01 26.65
C ASP A 84 12.52 -7.18 26.52
N SER A 85 11.41 -7.85 26.21
CA SER A 85 10.08 -7.25 26.30
C SER A 85 9.71 -6.98 27.76
N TYR A 86 9.03 -5.86 28.01
CA TYR A 86 8.53 -5.54 29.35
C TYR A 86 7.30 -4.64 29.31
N GLY A 87 6.44 -4.71 30.31
CA GLY A 87 5.23 -3.90 30.38
C GLY A 87 4.37 -4.06 29.13
N CYS A 88 4.20 -2.98 28.38
CA CYS A 88 3.48 -2.96 27.10
C CYS A 88 4.40 -2.79 25.89
N LEU A 89 5.71 -3.04 26.04
CA LEU A 89 6.69 -2.95 24.97
C LEU A 89 7.18 -4.36 24.60
N TYR A 90 7.37 -4.56 23.28
CA TYR A 90 7.65 -5.87 22.71
C TYR A 90 9.07 -5.95 22.13
N THR A 91 9.38 -7.09 21.51
CA THR A 91 10.66 -7.34 20.86
C THR A 91 10.96 -6.28 19.80
N ARG A 92 12.23 -5.88 19.75
CA ARG A 92 12.74 -4.94 18.74
C ARG A 92 12.91 -5.61 17.38
N CYS A 93 12.77 -4.83 16.33
CA CYS A 93 13.28 -5.19 15.03
C CYS A 93 14.25 -4.10 14.52
N THR A 94 15.23 -4.50 13.72
CA THR A 94 16.15 -3.60 13.02
C THR A 94 16.36 -4.16 11.63
N GLY A 95 16.36 -3.27 10.63
CA GLY A 95 16.57 -3.67 9.26
C GLY A 95 15.29 -4.06 8.53
N ILE A 96 15.47 -4.88 7.50
CA ILE A 96 14.39 -5.31 6.60
C ILE A 96 13.53 -6.34 7.32
N TYR A 97 12.26 -6.01 7.59
CA TYR A 97 11.30 -6.92 8.21
C TYR A 97 10.06 -7.19 7.34
N ALA A 98 9.95 -6.50 6.22
CA ALA A 98 8.84 -6.61 5.28
C ALA A 98 9.35 -6.92 3.86
N PRO A 99 8.50 -7.31 2.89
CA PRO A 99 8.93 -7.69 1.57
C PRO A 99 9.76 -6.64 0.82
N VAL A 100 10.70 -7.13 0.00
CA VAL A 100 11.50 -6.33 -0.94
C VAL A 100 11.40 -6.99 -2.30
N TRP A 101 11.09 -6.21 -3.35
CA TRP A 101 10.98 -6.74 -4.71
C TRP A 101 11.41 -5.74 -5.77
N LEU A 102 11.62 -6.24 -6.97
CA LEU A 102 11.86 -5.43 -8.17
C LEU A 102 10.58 -5.35 -9.00
N GLU A 103 10.32 -4.18 -9.54
CA GLU A 103 9.27 -3.93 -10.51
C GLU A 103 9.88 -3.34 -11.77
N THR A 104 9.54 -3.91 -12.93
CA THR A 104 9.89 -3.33 -14.23
C THR A 104 8.67 -2.63 -14.80
N VAL A 105 8.80 -1.35 -15.09
CA VAL A 105 7.73 -0.50 -15.61
C VAL A 105 8.16 0.21 -16.90
N PRO A 106 7.24 0.65 -17.77
CA PRO A 106 7.56 1.54 -18.87
C PRO A 106 8.21 2.83 -18.39
N ARG A 107 8.88 3.57 -19.29
CA ARG A 107 9.48 4.85 -18.95
C ARG A 107 8.47 5.81 -18.30
N THR A 108 7.27 5.89 -18.89
CA THR A 108 6.12 6.63 -18.33
C THR A 108 5.16 5.64 -17.69
N TYR A 109 5.05 5.66 -16.38
CA TYR A 109 4.20 4.76 -15.60
C TYR A 109 3.34 5.51 -14.58
N LEU A 110 2.32 4.83 -14.03
CA LEU A 110 1.50 5.34 -12.94
C LEU A 110 2.26 5.27 -11.62
N LYS A 111 2.64 6.41 -11.10
CA LYS A 111 3.39 6.51 -9.83
C LYS A 111 2.48 6.36 -8.62
N SER A 112 1.30 7.00 -8.66
CA SER A 112 0.31 6.90 -7.60
C SER A 112 -1.10 7.13 -8.12
N VAL A 113 -2.09 6.59 -7.41
CA VAL A 113 -3.50 6.83 -7.64
C VAL A 113 -4.21 7.07 -6.31
N LYS A 114 -5.02 8.13 -6.26
CA LYS A 114 -5.98 8.35 -5.18
C LYS A 114 -7.38 8.09 -5.73
N LEU A 115 -8.14 7.26 -5.02
CA LEU A 115 -9.52 6.89 -5.35
C LEU A 115 -10.44 7.56 -4.33
N ASP A 116 -11.45 8.29 -4.81
CA ASP A 116 -12.43 8.99 -3.99
C ASP A 116 -13.85 8.64 -4.46
N PRO A 117 -14.46 7.60 -3.85
CA PRO A 117 -15.81 7.17 -4.18
C PRO A 117 -16.87 8.19 -3.75
N ASP A 118 -17.81 8.50 -4.64
CA ASP A 118 -19.00 9.30 -4.38
C ASP A 118 -20.27 8.45 -4.63
N PRO A 119 -20.73 7.71 -3.61
CA PRO A 119 -21.93 6.88 -3.74
C PRO A 119 -23.21 7.70 -4.00
N ASP A 120 -23.29 8.91 -3.49
CA ASP A 120 -24.49 9.75 -3.66
C ASP A 120 -24.76 10.09 -5.13
N ASN A 121 -23.69 10.21 -5.93
CA ASN A 121 -23.77 10.47 -7.36
C ASN A 121 -23.38 9.26 -8.24
N SER A 122 -23.19 8.06 -7.66
CA SER A 122 -22.76 6.85 -8.36
C SER A 122 -21.49 7.07 -9.19
N ARG A 123 -20.48 7.71 -8.60
CA ARG A 123 -19.29 8.16 -9.30
C ARG A 123 -18.01 7.83 -8.53
N LEU A 124 -16.94 7.52 -9.24
CA LEU A 124 -15.59 7.42 -8.71
C LEU A 124 -14.73 8.56 -9.26
N PHE A 125 -14.14 9.36 -8.37
CA PHE A 125 -13.12 10.34 -8.72
C PHE A 125 -11.74 9.73 -8.55
N LEU A 126 -10.84 10.04 -9.49
CA LEU A 126 -9.46 9.57 -9.48
C LEU A 126 -8.50 10.76 -9.63
N GLU A 127 -7.46 10.77 -8.81
CA GLU A 127 -6.28 11.62 -9.00
C GLU A 127 -5.11 10.71 -9.37
N LEU A 128 -4.58 10.86 -10.58
CA LEU A 128 -3.48 10.06 -11.11
C LEU A 128 -2.20 10.89 -11.11
N GLU A 129 -1.10 10.34 -10.58
CA GLU A 129 0.24 10.90 -10.69
C GLU A 129 1.10 10.00 -11.58
N PHE A 130 1.76 10.59 -12.56
CA PHE A 130 2.64 9.88 -13.50
C PHE A 130 4.12 10.19 -13.21
N SER A 131 4.99 9.26 -13.58
CA SER A 131 6.45 9.42 -13.42
C SER A 131 6.99 10.64 -14.17
N GLU A 132 6.45 10.96 -15.35
CA GLU A 132 6.93 12.04 -16.21
C GLU A 132 5.78 12.88 -16.81
N ALA A 133 6.09 14.10 -17.23
CA ALA A 133 5.28 14.87 -18.15
C ALA A 133 5.43 14.32 -19.59
N GLY A 134 4.50 14.65 -20.49
CA GLY A 134 4.47 14.20 -21.88
C GLY A 134 3.12 13.61 -22.26
N ASP A 135 2.89 13.38 -23.56
CA ASP A 135 1.61 12.90 -24.06
C ASP A 135 1.25 11.52 -23.49
N LYS A 136 0.05 11.44 -22.92
CA LYS A 136 -0.52 10.21 -22.36
C LYS A 136 -2.00 10.11 -22.71
N GLU A 137 -2.40 8.91 -23.11
CA GLU A 137 -3.80 8.50 -23.16
C GLU A 137 -4.08 7.56 -22.00
N ILE A 138 -5.13 7.84 -21.26
CA ILE A 138 -5.54 7.08 -20.09
C ILE A 138 -6.88 6.40 -20.38
N ARG A 139 -6.99 5.13 -20.04
CA ARG A 139 -8.24 4.37 -20.07
C ARG A 139 -8.46 3.73 -18.71
N LEU A 140 -9.67 3.91 -18.20
CA LEU A 140 -10.13 3.33 -16.94
C LEU A 140 -11.27 2.38 -17.25
N THR A 141 -11.25 1.22 -16.64
CA THR A 141 -12.36 0.26 -16.69
C THR A 141 -12.56 -0.37 -15.33
N SER A 142 -13.77 -0.28 -14.80
CA SER A 142 -14.13 -0.97 -13.56
C SER A 142 -15.00 -2.19 -13.85
N PHE A 143 -14.90 -3.17 -12.96
CA PHE A 143 -15.66 -4.41 -13.05
C PHE A 143 -16.28 -4.75 -11.69
N LEU A 144 -17.47 -5.32 -11.75
CA LEU A 144 -18.12 -5.95 -10.62
C LEU A 144 -18.35 -7.41 -10.95
N ASN A 145 -17.70 -8.32 -10.23
CA ASN A 145 -17.77 -9.77 -10.50
C ASN A 145 -17.44 -10.13 -11.97
N GLY A 146 -16.44 -9.43 -12.55
CA GLY A 146 -16.00 -9.63 -13.92
C GLY A 146 -16.88 -8.98 -14.99
N ILE A 147 -17.98 -8.31 -14.61
CA ILE A 147 -18.86 -7.57 -15.52
C ILE A 147 -18.50 -6.10 -15.47
N SER A 148 -18.36 -5.44 -16.63
CA SER A 148 -18.04 -4.00 -16.69
C SER A 148 -19.07 -3.18 -15.91
N ALA A 149 -18.57 -2.32 -15.01
CA ALA A 149 -19.37 -1.46 -14.14
C ALA A 149 -19.12 0.03 -14.37
N GLY A 150 -18.19 0.38 -15.24
CA GLY A 150 -17.91 1.76 -15.61
C GLY A 150 -16.64 1.88 -16.45
N SER A 151 -16.55 2.95 -17.22
CA SER A 151 -15.35 3.28 -17.97
C SER A 151 -15.19 4.80 -18.14
N ALA A 152 -13.95 5.25 -18.24
CA ALA A 152 -13.62 6.62 -18.59
C ALA A 152 -12.32 6.66 -19.40
N ALA A 153 -12.13 7.72 -20.17
CA ALA A 153 -10.90 7.95 -20.90
C ALA A 153 -10.51 9.42 -20.82
N GLY A 154 -9.21 9.70 -20.85
CA GLY A 154 -8.67 11.04 -20.79
C GLY A 154 -7.31 11.13 -21.47
N LYS A 155 -6.87 12.36 -21.71
CA LYS A 155 -5.54 12.68 -22.24
C LYS A 155 -4.92 13.79 -21.41
N THR A 156 -3.61 13.71 -21.22
CA THR A 156 -2.86 14.77 -20.54
C THR A 156 -1.41 14.80 -21.00
N THR A 157 -0.81 15.98 -20.94
CA THR A 157 0.64 16.17 -21.07
C THR A 157 1.31 16.42 -19.73
N LEU A 158 0.54 16.56 -18.66
CA LEU A 158 1.01 16.87 -17.31
C LEU A 158 1.39 15.60 -16.53
N LYS A 159 2.06 15.79 -15.40
CA LYS A 159 2.33 14.70 -14.45
C LYS A 159 1.10 14.29 -13.62
N PHE A 160 0.01 15.04 -13.69
CA PHE A 160 -1.21 14.79 -12.92
C PHE A 160 -2.44 14.85 -13.82
N LEU A 161 -3.41 13.99 -13.51
CA LEU A 161 -4.74 14.03 -14.12
C LEU A 161 -5.79 13.76 -13.05
N LYS A 162 -6.83 14.60 -13.02
CA LYS A 162 -8.07 14.30 -12.28
C LYS A 162 -9.13 13.89 -13.28
N ILE A 163 -9.76 12.76 -13.04
CA ILE A 163 -10.78 12.20 -13.93
C ILE A 163 -11.87 11.54 -13.08
N ALA A 164 -13.09 11.51 -13.60
CA ALA A 164 -14.21 10.84 -12.96
C ALA A 164 -14.80 9.78 -13.87
N MET A 165 -15.38 8.74 -13.24
CA MET A 165 -16.04 7.63 -13.91
C MET A 165 -17.37 7.33 -13.24
N ASP A 166 -18.45 7.21 -14.03
CA ASP A 166 -19.74 6.78 -13.52
C ASP A 166 -19.74 5.26 -13.27
N ILE A 167 -20.37 4.82 -12.18
CA ILE A 167 -20.38 3.43 -11.72
C ILE A 167 -21.81 2.87 -11.75
N HIS A 168 -22.03 1.84 -12.57
CA HIS A 168 -23.31 1.17 -12.72
C HIS A 168 -23.11 -0.35 -12.94
N PRO A 169 -23.80 -1.23 -12.17
CA PRO A 169 -24.73 -0.90 -11.07
C PRO A 169 -23.97 -0.36 -9.85
N LEU A 170 -24.63 0.51 -9.08
CA LEU A 170 -24.13 0.93 -7.77
C LEU A 170 -24.42 -0.13 -6.72
N VAL A 171 -23.39 -0.72 -6.15
CA VAL A 171 -23.48 -1.66 -5.01
C VAL A 171 -22.58 -1.12 -3.90
N LEU A 172 -23.18 -0.77 -2.76
CA LEU A 172 -22.46 -0.18 -1.65
C LEU A 172 -21.65 -1.25 -0.87
N TRP A 173 -20.43 -0.89 -0.52
CA TRP A 173 -19.63 -1.66 0.42
C TRP A 173 -20.19 -1.48 1.84
N SER A 174 -20.34 -2.57 2.58
CA SER A 174 -20.71 -2.55 4.00
C SER A 174 -19.97 -3.65 4.77
N LEU A 175 -20.04 -3.61 6.10
CA LEU A 175 -19.43 -4.63 6.98
C LEU A 175 -19.95 -6.04 6.72
N ASP A 176 -21.23 -6.16 6.37
CA ASP A 176 -21.91 -7.44 6.14
C ASP A 176 -21.88 -7.86 4.66
N ALA A 177 -21.72 -6.90 3.75
CA ALA A 177 -21.60 -7.12 2.31
C ALA A 177 -20.44 -6.26 1.75
N PRO A 178 -19.18 -6.70 1.94
CA PRO A 178 -18.00 -5.91 1.57
C PRO A 178 -17.70 -6.00 0.06
N THR A 179 -18.61 -5.45 -0.74
CA THR A 179 -18.50 -5.46 -2.19
C THR A 179 -17.38 -4.55 -2.65
N LEU A 180 -16.44 -5.10 -3.41
CA LEU A 180 -15.35 -4.37 -4.05
C LEU A 180 -15.49 -4.46 -5.57
N TYR A 181 -15.14 -3.37 -6.24
CA TYR A 181 -15.00 -3.30 -7.69
C TYR A 181 -13.53 -3.44 -8.05
N ASP A 182 -13.23 -4.20 -9.09
CA ASP A 182 -11.92 -4.18 -9.71
C ASP A 182 -11.77 -2.94 -10.60
N LEU A 183 -10.56 -2.43 -10.72
CA LEU A 183 -10.24 -1.25 -11.52
C LEU A 183 -8.96 -1.50 -12.33
N ASP A 184 -9.07 -1.47 -13.64
CA ASP A 184 -7.95 -1.45 -14.56
C ASP A 184 -7.67 0.00 -15.01
N ILE A 185 -6.41 0.42 -14.84
CA ILE A 185 -5.90 1.72 -15.26
C ILE A 185 -4.84 1.46 -16.33
N THR A 186 -5.10 1.86 -17.56
CA THR A 186 -4.18 1.70 -18.68
C THR A 186 -3.68 3.05 -19.14
N ILE A 187 -2.38 3.19 -19.25
CA ILE A 187 -1.69 4.41 -19.72
C ILE A 187 -0.92 4.05 -20.98
N LEU A 188 -1.22 4.75 -22.07
CA LEU A 188 -0.46 4.66 -23.32
C LEU A 188 0.37 5.94 -23.47
N SER A 189 1.68 5.79 -23.57
CA SER A 189 2.63 6.90 -23.79
C SER A 189 3.79 6.43 -24.63
N GLN A 190 4.17 7.19 -25.63
CA GLN A 190 5.33 6.90 -26.50
C GLN A 190 5.33 5.48 -27.11
N GLY A 191 4.15 4.94 -27.42
CA GLY A 191 3.98 3.57 -27.93
C GLY A 191 4.13 2.44 -26.91
N GLN A 192 4.36 2.76 -25.64
CA GLN A 192 4.39 1.81 -24.53
C GLN A 192 3.08 1.87 -23.74
N THR A 193 2.74 0.74 -23.12
CA THR A 193 1.55 0.62 -22.29
C THR A 193 1.93 0.22 -20.87
N ASP A 194 1.46 0.98 -19.89
CA ASP A 194 1.43 0.60 -18.48
C ASP A 194 0.01 0.21 -18.10
N THR A 195 -0.15 -0.91 -17.38
CA THR A 195 -1.47 -1.36 -16.89
C THR A 195 -1.37 -1.71 -15.42
N VAL A 196 -2.10 -0.95 -14.63
CA VAL A 196 -2.16 -1.11 -13.17
C VAL A 196 -3.55 -1.63 -12.80
N ARG A 197 -3.58 -2.68 -12.00
CA ARG A 197 -4.81 -3.21 -11.40
C ARG A 197 -4.95 -2.72 -9.98
N SER A 198 -6.15 -2.25 -9.66
CA SER A 198 -6.52 -1.76 -8.33
C SER A 198 -7.94 -2.19 -8.00
N TYR A 199 -8.47 -1.71 -6.88
CA TYR A 199 -9.84 -1.96 -6.46
C TYR A 199 -10.38 -0.76 -5.69
N PHE A 200 -11.71 -0.70 -5.53
CA PHE A 200 -12.37 0.28 -4.67
C PHE A 200 -13.70 -0.26 -4.13
N GLY A 201 -14.14 0.31 -3.02
CA GLY A 201 -15.48 0.08 -2.47
C GLY A 201 -16.30 1.36 -2.55
N MET A 202 -17.53 1.28 -3.06
CA MET A 202 -18.47 2.40 -3.05
C MET A 202 -19.03 2.56 -1.64
N ARG A 203 -18.44 3.45 -0.84
CA ARG A 203 -18.86 3.73 0.54
C ARG A 203 -18.69 5.19 0.88
N LYS A 204 -19.58 5.67 1.75
CA LYS A 204 -19.52 7.00 2.34
C LYS A 204 -19.32 6.87 3.84
N ILE A 205 -18.32 7.56 4.37
CA ILE A 205 -18.03 7.62 5.80
C ILE A 205 -18.39 9.02 6.29
N GLU A 206 -19.21 9.09 7.32
CA GLU A 206 -19.66 10.34 7.92
C GLU A 206 -19.52 10.28 9.43
N LEU A 207 -19.21 11.40 10.04
CA LEU A 207 -19.15 11.57 11.49
C LEU A 207 -20.12 12.67 11.90
N ASP A 208 -20.98 12.39 12.86
CA ASP A 208 -21.85 13.39 13.49
C ASP A 208 -21.68 13.38 15.02
N ASN A 209 -22.45 14.22 15.73
CA ASN A 209 -22.38 14.32 17.20
C ASN A 209 -22.71 13.01 17.94
N LEU A 210 -23.26 12.02 17.26
CA LEU A 210 -23.68 10.74 17.84
C LEU A 210 -22.77 9.58 17.39
N GLY A 211 -21.79 9.81 16.50
CA GLY A 211 -20.77 8.84 16.10
C GLY A 211 -20.67 8.59 14.60
N LEU A 212 -20.03 7.47 14.25
CA LEU A 212 -19.72 7.07 12.91
C LEU A 212 -20.95 6.54 12.16
N LYS A 213 -21.07 6.95 10.89
CA LYS A 213 -22.01 6.37 9.92
C LYS A 213 -21.25 5.83 8.71
N ILE A 214 -21.75 4.75 8.18
CA ILE A 214 -21.35 4.20 6.86
C ILE A 214 -22.60 4.14 6.00
N ASN A 215 -22.56 4.80 4.84
CA ASN A 215 -23.70 4.89 3.91
C ASN A 215 -25.00 5.38 4.60
N GLY A 216 -24.87 6.40 5.46
CA GLY A 216 -25.97 6.95 6.24
C GLY A 216 -26.41 6.13 7.47
N ASN A 217 -25.96 4.88 7.60
CA ASN A 217 -26.30 3.99 8.71
C ASN A 217 -25.30 4.11 9.84
N ARG A 218 -25.81 4.28 11.07
CA ARG A 218 -24.99 4.37 12.28
C ARG A 218 -24.33 3.05 12.61
N ILE A 219 -23.03 3.08 12.90
CA ILE A 219 -22.23 1.91 13.24
C ILE A 219 -21.78 2.01 14.69
N PHE A 220 -22.11 0.98 15.49
CA PHE A 220 -21.49 0.78 16.80
C PHE A 220 -20.16 0.07 16.64
N GLN A 221 -19.07 0.78 16.94
CA GLN A 221 -17.71 0.28 16.75
C GLN A 221 -17.32 -0.63 17.91
N ARG A 222 -17.06 -1.89 17.62
CA ARG A 222 -16.47 -2.88 18.53
C ARG A 222 -15.09 -3.22 18.00
N LEU A 223 -14.09 -2.43 18.43
CA LEU A 223 -12.74 -2.52 17.90
C LEU A 223 -11.83 -3.27 18.87
N VAL A 224 -11.00 -4.15 18.34
CA VAL A 224 -9.86 -4.70 19.09
C VAL A 224 -8.65 -3.76 18.92
N LEU A 225 -7.82 -3.65 19.96
CA LEU A 225 -6.52 -3.00 19.84
C LEU A 225 -5.57 -3.99 19.15
N ASP A 226 -5.06 -3.61 17.97
CA ASP A 226 -4.11 -4.41 17.21
C ASP A 226 -2.77 -3.67 17.11
N GLN A 227 -1.70 -4.33 17.51
CA GLN A 227 -0.34 -3.77 17.50
C GLN A 227 0.51 -4.38 16.40
N GLY A 228 -0.02 -5.30 15.60
CA GLY A 228 0.62 -5.89 14.43
C GLY A 228 1.86 -6.72 14.73
N TYR A 229 1.90 -7.41 15.88
CA TYR A 229 2.98 -8.33 16.23
C TYR A 229 2.59 -9.78 15.96
N TYR A 230 3.51 -10.52 15.38
CA TYR A 230 3.40 -11.95 15.07
C TYR A 230 4.52 -12.73 15.74
N ALA A 231 4.22 -13.96 16.21
CA ALA A 231 5.19 -14.78 16.94
C ALA A 231 6.45 -15.07 16.11
N ASP A 232 6.29 -15.35 14.81
CA ASP A 232 7.39 -15.76 13.93
C ASP A 232 7.91 -14.60 13.05
N GLY A 233 7.09 -13.59 12.80
CA GLY A 233 7.42 -12.48 11.88
C GLY A 233 7.74 -11.16 12.57
N ILE A 234 7.55 -11.05 13.88
CA ILE A 234 7.64 -9.82 14.68
C ILE A 234 6.68 -8.75 14.12
N TYR A 235 7.12 -7.87 13.24
CA TYR A 235 6.33 -6.79 12.65
C TYR A 235 5.68 -7.14 11.31
N THR A 236 5.82 -8.35 10.82
CA THR A 236 5.17 -8.81 9.59
C THR A 236 4.52 -10.17 9.80
N ALA A 237 3.38 -10.39 9.16
CA ALA A 237 2.79 -11.73 9.14
C ALA A 237 3.72 -12.70 8.39
N PRO A 238 3.85 -13.97 8.84
CA PRO A 238 4.59 -15.00 8.15
C PRO A 238 4.10 -15.24 6.71
N ASP A 239 2.79 -15.16 6.51
CA ASP A 239 2.15 -15.21 5.20
C ASP A 239 0.88 -14.33 5.13
N ASP A 240 0.35 -14.11 3.93
CA ASP A 240 -0.87 -13.27 3.73
C ASP A 240 -2.12 -13.90 4.37
N GLY A 241 -2.15 -15.21 4.55
CA GLY A 241 -3.23 -15.92 5.22
C GLY A 241 -3.34 -15.58 6.71
N ASP A 242 -2.24 -15.14 7.33
CA ASP A 242 -2.24 -14.74 8.74
C ASP A 242 -3.01 -13.44 8.94
N PHE A 243 -2.86 -12.46 8.06
CA PHE A 243 -3.68 -11.23 8.08
C PHE A 243 -5.18 -11.57 8.03
N ARG A 244 -5.54 -12.44 7.11
CA ARG A 244 -6.93 -12.90 6.97
C ARG A 244 -7.42 -13.64 8.21
N ARG A 245 -6.58 -14.51 8.79
CA ARG A 245 -6.91 -15.31 9.98
C ARG A 245 -7.19 -14.40 11.18
N ASP A 246 -6.38 -13.38 11.41
CA ASP A 246 -6.55 -12.43 12.50
C ASP A 246 -7.88 -11.68 12.40
N ILE A 247 -8.19 -11.16 11.21
CA ILE A 247 -9.46 -10.47 10.96
C ILE A 247 -10.65 -11.41 11.18
N LEU A 248 -10.60 -12.62 10.64
CA LEU A 248 -11.68 -13.60 10.80
C LEU A 248 -11.84 -14.02 12.26
N LEU A 249 -10.74 -14.18 13.02
CA LEU A 249 -10.79 -14.48 14.44
C LEU A 249 -11.45 -13.34 15.24
N ALA A 250 -11.05 -12.11 14.98
CA ALA A 250 -11.65 -10.93 15.62
C ALA A 250 -13.16 -10.83 15.32
N LYS A 251 -13.56 -11.05 14.06
CA LYS A 251 -14.98 -11.07 13.67
C LYS A 251 -15.76 -12.18 14.38
N ARG A 252 -15.20 -13.38 14.50
CA ARG A 252 -15.81 -14.50 15.25
C ARG A 252 -16.02 -14.20 16.73
N LEU A 253 -15.16 -13.37 17.33
CA LEU A 253 -15.28 -12.89 18.70
C LEU A 253 -16.25 -11.70 18.85
N GLY A 254 -16.87 -11.24 17.75
CA GLY A 254 -17.86 -10.17 17.75
C GLY A 254 -17.30 -8.77 17.51
N PHE A 255 -16.01 -8.62 17.24
CA PHE A 255 -15.42 -7.36 16.81
C PHE A 255 -15.78 -7.07 15.35
N ASN A 256 -15.95 -5.79 15.01
CA ASN A 256 -16.21 -5.35 13.64
C ASN A 256 -15.09 -4.48 13.08
N GLY A 257 -13.96 -4.39 13.78
CA GLY A 257 -12.81 -3.62 13.36
C GLY A 257 -11.67 -3.66 14.38
N ALA A 258 -10.59 -2.97 14.04
CA ALA A 258 -9.41 -2.79 14.87
C ALA A 258 -8.96 -1.32 14.91
N ARG A 259 -8.37 -0.93 16.02
CA ARG A 259 -7.53 0.26 16.13
C ARG A 259 -6.08 -0.19 15.94
N LEU A 260 -5.49 0.26 14.85
CA LEU A 260 -4.12 -0.09 14.45
C LEU A 260 -3.15 0.81 15.18
N HIS A 261 -2.50 0.26 16.22
CA HIS A 261 -1.85 1.03 17.27
C HIS A 261 -0.38 1.32 16.98
N GLU A 262 -0.03 2.61 16.98
CA GLU A 262 1.34 3.16 16.97
C GLU A 262 2.23 2.67 15.80
N ARG A 263 1.64 2.37 14.64
CA ARG A 263 2.39 2.05 13.42
C ARG A 263 1.51 2.11 12.17
N VAL A 264 2.13 2.28 11.00
CA VAL A 264 1.48 2.03 9.71
C VAL A 264 1.46 0.53 9.45
N PHE A 265 0.27 -0.01 9.18
CA PHE A 265 0.08 -1.43 8.90
C PHE A 265 0.37 -1.78 7.45
N ASP A 266 0.69 -3.05 7.22
CA ASP A 266 0.92 -3.60 5.89
C ASP A 266 -0.31 -3.39 5.00
N ARG A 267 -0.08 -2.98 3.75
CA ARG A 267 -1.16 -2.74 2.77
C ARG A 267 -2.00 -3.99 2.50
N ARG A 268 -1.41 -5.18 2.62
CA ARG A 268 -2.12 -6.45 2.46
C ARG A 268 -3.12 -6.70 3.59
N PHE A 269 -2.80 -6.28 4.82
CA PHE A 269 -3.76 -6.29 5.93
C PHE A 269 -4.95 -5.36 5.63
N LEU A 270 -4.69 -4.15 5.13
CA LEU A 270 -5.73 -3.20 4.77
C LEU A 270 -6.62 -3.73 3.64
N TYR A 271 -6.03 -4.40 2.65
CA TYR A 271 -6.78 -5.07 1.59
C TYR A 271 -7.69 -6.18 2.12
N GLU A 272 -7.18 -7.04 3.02
CA GLU A 272 -8.01 -8.07 3.65
C GLU A 272 -9.12 -7.47 4.53
N ALA A 273 -8.87 -6.33 5.19
CA ALA A 273 -9.89 -5.61 5.95
C ALA A 273 -11.01 -5.10 5.03
N ASP A 274 -10.68 -4.50 3.89
CA ASP A 274 -11.67 -4.06 2.90
C ASP A 274 -12.47 -5.24 2.35
N ARG A 275 -11.80 -6.35 2.04
CA ARG A 275 -12.40 -7.56 1.46
C ARG A 275 -13.32 -8.31 2.42
N LEU A 276 -13.03 -8.24 3.71
CA LEU A 276 -13.74 -8.98 4.75
C LEU A 276 -14.78 -8.13 5.50
N GLY A 277 -14.93 -6.86 5.15
CA GLY A 277 -15.85 -5.96 5.86
C GLY A 277 -15.40 -5.71 7.30
N TYR A 278 -14.18 -5.20 7.47
CA TYR A 278 -13.57 -4.95 8.76
C TYR A 278 -13.09 -3.50 8.85
N LEU A 279 -13.51 -2.77 9.88
CA LEU A 279 -13.14 -1.38 10.08
C LEU A 279 -11.71 -1.28 10.60
N VAL A 280 -10.97 -0.29 10.12
CA VAL A 280 -9.63 0.00 10.64
C VAL A 280 -9.50 1.48 11.00
N TRP A 281 -8.95 1.73 12.17
CA TRP A 281 -8.51 3.06 12.59
C TRP A 281 -6.98 3.07 12.61
N GLY A 282 -6.40 3.76 11.65
CA GLY A 282 -4.95 3.99 11.64
C GLY A 282 -4.57 5.05 12.66
N GLU A 283 -3.40 4.90 13.28
CA GLU A 283 -2.75 5.95 14.06
C GLU A 283 -1.23 5.93 13.78
N TYR A 284 -0.61 7.09 13.96
CA TYR A 284 0.79 7.34 13.57
C TYR A 284 1.62 7.81 14.76
#